data_1165f622dd310821d7726289359b68e2
#
_entry.id   1165f622dd310821d7726289359b68e2
#
_cell.length_a   1.000
_cell.length_b   1.000
_cell.length_c   1.000
_cell.angle_alpha   90.00
_cell.angle_beta   90.00
_cell.angle_gamma   90.00
#
_symmetry.space_group_name_H-M   'P 1'
#
loop_
_entity.id
_entity.type
_entity.pdbx_description
1 polymer ?
#
loop_
_entity_poly.entity_id
_entity_poly.type
_entity_poly.pdbx_seq_one_letter_code
_entity_poly.pdbx_strand_id
1 'polypeptide(L)'
;GDVYKRQDWLRGLIEFFDLPMSNASRGAARQSNVVLTLGGNSAEAAIGICYEIAYGQSMRQRAQNAGVLMTLTNDTWFGRSIGPHQHMQIARVRAIENGRWLLRAANDGVTGVVDHQGRLRGQLPQFTQGVLVTEYQIMQGTTPYSALGDWPLLVMLLALCVGLGYRMGITGVA
;
A
#
# COMPACT_ATOMS: atom_id res chain seq x y z
N GLY A 1 9.92 -2.36 -7.53
CA GLY A 1 10.61 -2.34 -8.82
C GLY A 1 11.31 -3.64 -9.17
N ASP A 2 11.91 -4.36 -8.20
CA ASP A 2 12.77 -5.52 -8.52
C ASP A 2 12.01 -6.83 -8.76
N VAL A 3 10.80 -6.97 -8.25
CA VAL A 3 9.96 -8.14 -8.52
C VAL A 3 9.63 -8.27 -10.01
N TYR A 4 9.49 -7.16 -10.72
CA TYR A 4 9.19 -7.16 -12.15
C TYR A 4 10.41 -7.37 -13.06
N LYS A 5 11.62 -7.06 -12.61
CA LYS A 5 12.84 -7.27 -13.42
C LYS A 5 13.14 -8.74 -13.72
N ARG A 6 12.75 -9.65 -12.82
CA ARG A 6 12.92 -11.09 -13.03
C ARG A 6 11.82 -11.73 -13.87
N GLN A 7 10.73 -11.05 -14.11
CA GLN A 7 9.63 -11.56 -14.93
C GLN A 7 9.86 -11.41 -16.43
N ASP A 8 10.77 -10.54 -16.87
CA ASP A 8 11.07 -10.38 -18.30
C ASP A 8 11.57 -11.69 -18.93
N TRP A 9 12.26 -12.52 -18.17
CA TRP A 9 12.70 -13.87 -18.60
C TRP A 9 11.53 -14.86 -18.67
N LEU A 10 10.52 -14.72 -17.79
CA LEU A 10 9.34 -15.58 -17.76
C LEU A 10 8.23 -15.11 -18.73
N ARG A 11 8.33 -13.91 -19.30
CA ARG A 11 7.33 -13.35 -20.21
C ARG A 11 7.10 -14.22 -21.42
N GLY A 12 8.16 -14.76 -22.04
CA GLY A 12 8.02 -15.67 -23.18
C GLY A 12 7.23 -16.95 -22.84
N LEU A 13 7.32 -17.42 -21.60
CA LEU A 13 6.53 -18.56 -21.12
C LEU A 13 5.06 -18.16 -20.87
N ILE A 14 4.81 -16.95 -20.37
CA ILE A 14 3.48 -16.42 -20.09
C ILE A 14 2.73 -16.09 -21.40
N GLU A 15 3.43 -15.53 -22.39
CA GLU A 15 2.90 -15.30 -23.72
C GLU A 15 2.46 -16.59 -24.41
N PHE A 16 3.21 -17.68 -24.21
CA PHE A 16 2.86 -19.00 -24.75
C PHE A 16 1.52 -19.53 -24.21
N PHE A 17 1.14 -19.15 -22.98
CA PHE A 17 -0.12 -19.58 -22.36
C PHE A 17 -1.28 -18.60 -22.58
N ASP A 18 -1.09 -17.52 -23.36
CA ASP A 18 -2.11 -16.49 -23.68
C ASP A 18 -2.88 -16.00 -22.42
N LEU A 19 -2.14 -15.80 -21.32
CA LEU A 19 -2.73 -15.40 -20.07
C LEU A 19 -3.20 -13.94 -20.13
N PRO A 20 -4.35 -13.60 -19.54
CA PRO A 20 -4.83 -12.23 -19.44
C PRO A 20 -3.74 -11.34 -18.80
N MET A 21 -3.48 -10.17 -19.38
CA MET A 21 -2.45 -9.21 -18.96
C MET A 21 -0.99 -9.52 -19.40
N SER A 22 -0.75 -10.56 -20.20
CA SER A 22 0.58 -10.83 -20.79
C SER A 22 1.12 -9.64 -21.60
N ASN A 23 0.23 -8.87 -22.24
CA ASN A 23 0.55 -7.70 -23.07
C ASN A 23 0.55 -6.37 -22.33
N ALA A 24 0.39 -6.35 -21.00
CA ALA A 24 0.43 -5.12 -20.23
C ALA A 24 1.82 -4.51 -20.24
N SER A 25 1.94 -3.26 -20.68
CA SER A 25 3.18 -2.51 -20.62
C SER A 25 3.44 -2.01 -19.20
N ARG A 26 4.71 -2.00 -18.81
CA ARG A 26 5.12 -1.51 -17.49
C ARG A 26 5.00 0.00 -17.44
N GLY A 27 4.35 0.54 -16.41
CA GLY A 27 4.36 1.96 -16.11
C GLY A 27 5.73 2.45 -15.61
N ALA A 28 5.89 3.76 -15.49
CA ALA A 28 7.09 4.36 -14.90
C ALA A 28 7.32 3.86 -13.47
N ALA A 29 8.59 3.66 -13.09
CA ALA A 29 8.97 3.21 -11.75
C ALA A 29 8.55 4.23 -10.66
N ARG A 30 8.54 5.51 -10.99
CA ARG A 30 7.95 6.59 -10.18
C ARG A 30 6.77 7.16 -10.93
N GLN A 31 5.61 7.09 -10.33
CA GLN A 31 4.38 7.66 -10.87
C GLN A 31 4.08 8.95 -10.11
N SER A 32 3.65 9.97 -10.84
CA SER A 32 3.18 11.22 -10.26
C SER A 32 1.88 11.00 -9.51
N ASN A 33 1.67 11.76 -8.44
CA ASN A 33 0.39 11.83 -7.77
C ASN A 33 -0.66 12.49 -8.69
N VAL A 34 -1.91 12.20 -8.43
CA VAL A 34 -3.03 12.83 -9.14
C VAL A 34 -3.49 14.05 -8.36
N VAL A 35 -3.65 15.17 -9.05
CA VAL A 35 -4.21 16.39 -8.44
C VAL A 35 -5.73 16.27 -8.44
N LEU A 36 -6.31 16.30 -7.26
CA LEU A 36 -7.76 16.39 -7.05
C LEU A 36 -8.13 17.86 -6.83
N THR A 37 -9.03 18.37 -7.62
CA THR A 37 -9.58 19.73 -7.44
C THR A 37 -11.04 19.63 -7.03
N LEU A 38 -11.35 20.01 -5.80
CA LEU A 38 -12.67 19.93 -5.20
C LEU A 38 -13.02 21.27 -4.55
N GLY A 39 -14.10 21.89 -4.95
CA GLY A 39 -14.58 23.15 -4.34
C GLY A 39 -13.57 24.30 -4.36
N GLY A 40 -12.70 24.38 -5.40
CA GLY A 40 -11.67 25.41 -5.50
C GLY A 40 -10.36 25.09 -4.75
N ASN A 41 -10.31 24.03 -3.97
CA ASN A 41 -9.09 23.56 -3.31
C ASN A 41 -8.48 22.40 -4.11
N SER A 42 -7.16 22.38 -4.20
CA SER A 42 -6.41 21.31 -4.85
C SER A 42 -5.59 20.54 -3.83
N ALA A 43 -5.58 19.22 -3.94
CA ALA A 43 -4.76 18.33 -3.13
C ALA A 43 -4.20 17.20 -3.97
N GLU A 44 -2.99 16.76 -3.67
CA GLU A 44 -2.41 15.58 -4.30
C GLU A 44 -2.93 14.30 -3.64
N ALA A 45 -3.31 13.33 -4.46
CA ALA A 45 -3.69 11.98 -4.06
C ALA A 45 -2.64 10.96 -4.52
N ALA A 46 -2.15 10.15 -3.61
CA ALA A 46 -1.32 9.00 -3.93
C ALA A 46 -2.23 7.80 -4.24
N ILE A 47 -2.20 7.33 -5.47
CA ILE A 47 -3.07 6.24 -5.92
C ILE A 47 -2.29 4.93 -5.97
N GLY A 48 -2.84 3.87 -5.36
CA GLY A 48 -2.40 2.50 -5.51
C GLY A 48 -3.47 1.67 -6.23
N ILE A 49 -3.09 0.99 -7.29
CA ILE A 49 -4.00 0.14 -8.04
C ILE A 49 -3.87 -1.30 -7.53
N CYS A 50 -5.00 -1.86 -7.06
CA CYS A 50 -5.11 -3.24 -6.60
C CYS A 50 -4.02 -3.57 -5.56
N TYR A 51 -3.22 -4.61 -5.80
CA TYR A 51 -2.20 -5.10 -4.87
C TYR A 51 -1.02 -4.12 -4.67
N GLU A 52 -0.93 -3.03 -5.43
CA GLU A 52 0.10 -2.00 -5.20
C GLU A 52 0.04 -1.42 -3.77
N ILE A 53 -1.13 -1.39 -3.14
CA ILE A 53 -1.30 -0.93 -1.76
C ILE A 53 -0.51 -1.80 -0.76
N ALA A 54 -0.18 -3.03 -1.11
CA ALA A 54 0.60 -3.93 -0.26
C ALA A 54 2.08 -3.54 -0.19
N TYR A 55 2.60 -2.83 -1.18
CA TYR A 55 3.99 -2.41 -1.23
C TYR A 55 4.22 -1.12 -0.42
N GLY A 56 4.48 -1.27 0.89
CA GLY A 56 4.63 -0.16 1.83
C GLY A 56 5.62 0.91 1.38
N GLN A 57 6.81 0.51 0.90
CA GLN A 57 7.82 1.45 0.44
C GLN A 57 7.36 2.28 -0.79
N SER A 58 6.65 1.66 -1.73
CA SER A 58 6.11 2.37 -2.88
C SER A 58 5.05 3.39 -2.46
N MET A 59 4.11 2.95 -1.60
CA MET A 59 3.07 3.84 -1.08
C MET A 59 3.66 4.96 -0.23
N ARG A 60 4.68 4.68 0.59
CA ARG A 60 5.39 5.68 1.37
C ARG A 60 5.99 6.79 0.50
N GLN A 61 6.65 6.42 -0.60
CA GLN A 61 7.24 7.38 -1.52
C GLN A 61 6.18 8.28 -2.19
N ARG A 62 5.06 7.69 -2.61
CA ARG A 62 3.93 8.44 -3.21
C ARG A 62 3.24 9.34 -2.18
N ALA A 63 3.10 8.88 -0.93
CA ALA A 63 2.42 9.60 0.13
C ALA A 63 3.17 10.84 0.65
N GLN A 64 4.47 10.98 0.37
CA GLN A 64 5.26 12.11 0.88
C GLN A 64 4.67 13.47 0.53
N ASN A 65 4.16 13.63 -0.69
CA ASN A 65 3.57 14.87 -1.18
C ASN A 65 2.03 14.80 -1.29
N ALA A 66 1.43 13.67 -0.94
CA ALA A 66 -0.01 13.50 -1.04
C ALA A 66 -0.71 13.93 0.24
N GLY A 67 -1.88 14.53 0.09
CA GLY A 67 -2.78 14.84 1.22
C GLY A 67 -3.73 13.70 1.55
N VAL A 68 -3.92 12.73 0.64
CA VAL A 68 -4.83 11.59 0.76
C VAL A 68 -4.29 10.39 -0.01
N LEU A 69 -4.60 9.18 0.45
CA LEU A 69 -4.36 7.95 -0.28
C LEU A 69 -5.65 7.49 -0.97
N MET A 70 -5.50 6.90 -2.14
CA MET A 70 -6.61 6.25 -2.84
C MET A 70 -6.21 4.86 -3.30
N THR A 71 -7.13 3.92 -3.29
CA THR A 71 -6.93 2.61 -3.90
C THR A 71 -8.16 2.15 -4.65
N LEU A 72 -7.93 1.69 -5.86
CA LEU A 72 -8.93 1.10 -6.74
C LEU A 72 -8.55 -0.35 -6.95
N THR A 73 -9.46 -1.27 -6.68
CA THR A 73 -9.13 -2.71 -6.74
C THR A 73 -10.27 -3.54 -7.29
N ASN A 74 -9.92 -4.66 -7.87
CA ASN A 74 -10.86 -5.72 -8.19
C ASN A 74 -10.53 -6.93 -7.30
N ASP A 75 -11.36 -7.16 -6.29
CA ASP A 75 -11.19 -8.24 -5.33
C ASP A 75 -12.03 -9.48 -5.68
N THR A 76 -12.69 -9.51 -6.85
CA THR A 76 -13.53 -10.63 -7.33
C THR A 76 -12.79 -11.97 -7.27
N TRP A 77 -11.48 -11.97 -7.53
CA TRP A 77 -10.61 -13.16 -7.49
C TRP A 77 -10.61 -13.88 -6.13
N PHE A 78 -10.84 -13.15 -5.06
CA PHE A 78 -10.83 -13.70 -3.72
C PHE A 78 -12.16 -14.32 -3.31
N GLY A 79 -13.25 -14.03 -4.04
CA GLY A 79 -14.59 -14.50 -3.73
C GLY A 79 -14.98 -14.18 -2.28
N ARG A 80 -15.60 -15.15 -1.62
CA ARG A 80 -16.05 -15.04 -0.20
C ARG A 80 -14.96 -15.42 0.82
N SER A 81 -13.69 -15.46 0.41
CA SER A 81 -12.58 -15.75 1.31
C SER A 81 -12.27 -14.58 2.25
N ILE A 82 -11.30 -14.77 3.15
CA ILE A 82 -10.75 -13.71 4.01
C ILE A 82 -9.93 -12.66 3.23
N GLY A 83 -9.57 -12.94 1.96
CA GLY A 83 -8.68 -12.12 1.14
C GLY A 83 -9.06 -10.64 1.06
N PRO A 84 -10.31 -10.27 0.72
CA PRO A 84 -10.74 -8.88 0.66
C PRO A 84 -10.61 -8.14 1.98
N HIS A 85 -10.86 -8.84 3.10
CA HIS A 85 -10.70 -8.27 4.44
C HIS A 85 -9.23 -8.04 4.79
N GLN A 86 -8.34 -8.98 4.46
CA GLN A 86 -6.89 -8.81 4.63
C GLN A 86 -6.37 -7.67 3.76
N HIS A 87 -6.85 -7.57 2.52
CA HIS A 87 -6.49 -6.48 1.62
C HIS A 87 -6.93 -5.11 2.17
N MET A 88 -8.12 -5.03 2.79
CA MET A 88 -8.58 -3.83 3.50
C MET A 88 -7.70 -3.54 4.73
N GLN A 89 -7.28 -4.55 5.49
CA GLN A 89 -6.37 -4.35 6.63
C GLN A 89 -5.02 -3.78 6.18
N ILE A 90 -4.46 -4.29 5.09
CA ILE A 90 -3.24 -3.73 4.49
C ILE A 90 -3.44 -2.25 4.17
N ALA A 91 -4.56 -1.90 3.53
CA ALA A 91 -4.89 -0.52 3.20
C ALA A 91 -5.00 0.38 4.45
N ARG A 92 -5.60 -0.11 5.54
CA ARG A 92 -5.67 0.59 6.83
C ARG A 92 -4.29 0.85 7.42
N VAL A 93 -3.40 -0.12 7.35
CA VAL A 93 -2.00 0.05 7.80
C VAL A 93 -1.31 1.15 7.00
N ARG A 94 -1.52 1.21 5.67
CA ARG A 94 -0.96 2.31 4.85
C ARG A 94 -1.45 3.68 5.30
N ALA A 95 -2.72 3.80 5.69
CA ALA A 95 -3.27 5.05 6.21
C ALA A 95 -2.54 5.50 7.50
N ILE A 96 -2.33 4.58 8.45
CA ILE A 96 -1.62 4.84 9.70
C ILE A 96 -0.16 5.22 9.45
N GLU A 97 0.56 4.40 8.69
CA GLU A 97 1.98 4.57 8.40
C GLU A 97 2.29 5.94 7.79
N ASN A 98 1.42 6.42 6.93
CA ASN A 98 1.62 7.68 6.23
C ASN A 98 0.87 8.86 6.86
N GLY A 99 0.06 8.63 7.88
CA GLY A 99 -0.77 9.67 8.51
C GLY A 99 -1.75 10.31 7.54
N ARG A 100 -2.34 9.53 6.65
CA ARG A 100 -3.24 10.00 5.58
C ARG A 100 -4.59 9.29 5.67
N TRP A 101 -5.65 10.01 5.31
CA TRP A 101 -6.91 9.34 5.00
C TRP A 101 -6.76 8.48 3.76
N LEU A 102 -7.53 7.40 3.68
CA LEU A 102 -7.52 6.49 2.55
C LEU A 102 -8.95 6.26 2.06
N LEU A 103 -9.14 6.51 0.76
CA LEU A 103 -10.37 6.26 0.03
C LEU A 103 -10.19 4.98 -0.79
N ARG A 104 -11.04 3.98 -0.55
CA ARG A 104 -10.96 2.70 -1.24
C ARG A 104 -12.24 2.39 -1.97
N ALA A 105 -12.14 2.16 -3.27
CA ALA A 105 -13.19 1.57 -4.09
C ALA A 105 -12.78 0.16 -4.52
N ALA A 106 -13.65 -0.81 -4.29
CA ALA A 106 -13.38 -2.21 -4.58
C ALA A 106 -14.56 -2.85 -5.32
N ASN A 107 -14.26 -3.54 -6.43
CA ASN A 107 -15.22 -4.44 -7.06
C ASN A 107 -15.24 -5.75 -6.27
N ASP A 108 -16.42 -6.18 -5.80
CA ASP A 108 -16.69 -7.35 -4.98
C ASP A 108 -15.91 -7.43 -3.64
N GLY A 109 -15.09 -6.43 -3.35
CA GLY A 109 -14.32 -6.31 -2.13
C GLY A 109 -14.95 -5.37 -1.11
N VAL A 110 -14.13 -4.94 -0.14
CA VAL A 110 -14.54 -3.97 0.88
C VAL A 110 -14.28 -2.56 0.37
N THR A 111 -15.31 -1.84 -0.02
CA THR A 111 -15.26 -0.40 -0.31
C THR A 111 -15.39 0.35 1.00
N GLY A 112 -14.55 1.36 1.23
CA GLY A 112 -14.60 2.11 2.48
C GLY A 112 -13.68 3.30 2.55
N VAL A 113 -13.85 4.09 3.60
CA VAL A 113 -13.03 5.25 3.94
C VAL A 113 -12.39 5.04 5.30
N VAL A 114 -11.08 5.25 5.36
CA VAL A 114 -10.25 5.04 6.56
C VAL A 114 -9.60 6.36 6.93
N ASP A 115 -9.61 6.72 8.21
CA ASP A 115 -8.92 7.91 8.69
C ASP A 115 -7.41 7.68 8.88
N HIS A 116 -6.67 8.73 9.16
CA HIS A 116 -5.22 8.71 9.40
C HIS A 116 -4.79 7.85 10.61
N GLN A 117 -5.73 7.44 11.46
CA GLN A 117 -5.52 6.54 12.60
C GLN A 117 -5.92 5.09 12.29
N GLY A 118 -6.30 4.80 11.05
CA GLY A 118 -6.70 3.46 10.62
C GLY A 118 -8.14 3.08 11.00
N ARG A 119 -8.97 4.03 11.48
CA ARG A 119 -10.35 3.77 11.83
C ARG A 119 -11.22 3.82 10.57
N LEU A 120 -12.06 2.82 10.43
CA LEU A 120 -13.03 2.78 9.33
C LEU A 120 -14.16 3.78 9.62
N ARG A 121 -14.33 4.77 8.76
CA ARG A 121 -15.32 5.86 8.88
C ARG A 121 -16.61 5.58 8.12
N GLY A 122 -16.55 4.70 7.15
CA GLY A 122 -17.69 4.22 6.40
C GLY A 122 -17.28 3.05 5.52
N GLN A 123 -18.20 2.15 5.25
CA GLN A 123 -17.99 1.03 4.34
C GLN A 123 -19.28 0.61 3.67
N LEU A 124 -19.16 0.00 2.50
CA LEU A 124 -20.21 -0.76 1.84
C LEU A 124 -20.01 -2.26 2.09
N PRO A 125 -21.09 -3.03 2.19
CA PRO A 125 -21.02 -4.48 2.21
C PRO A 125 -20.37 -5.02 0.92
N GLN A 126 -19.67 -6.15 1.02
CA GLN A 126 -19.17 -6.86 -0.15
C GLN A 126 -20.31 -7.30 -1.07
N PHE A 127 -20.01 -7.43 -2.35
CA PHE A 127 -20.96 -7.89 -3.39
C PHE A 127 -22.21 -7.01 -3.52
N THR A 128 -22.13 -5.75 -3.06
CA THR A 128 -23.22 -4.79 -3.16
C THR A 128 -22.79 -3.61 -4.00
N GLN A 129 -23.53 -3.35 -5.06
CA GLN A 129 -23.34 -2.13 -5.84
C GLN A 129 -23.90 -0.93 -5.07
N GLY A 130 -23.10 0.12 -4.94
CA GLY A 130 -23.52 1.31 -4.21
C GLY A 130 -22.52 2.45 -4.29
N VAL A 131 -22.92 3.59 -3.76
CA VAL A 131 -22.06 4.77 -3.60
C VAL A 131 -21.95 5.06 -2.11
N LEU A 132 -20.70 5.16 -1.63
CA LEU A 132 -20.41 5.58 -0.27
C LEU A 132 -20.17 7.08 -0.26
N VAL A 133 -21.04 7.82 0.42
CA VAL A 133 -20.89 9.25 0.66
C VAL A 133 -20.43 9.45 2.10
N THR A 134 -19.26 10.07 2.28
CA THR A 134 -18.69 10.33 3.60
C THR A 134 -17.69 11.48 3.51
N GLU A 135 -17.39 12.08 4.65
CA GLU A 135 -16.39 13.13 4.74
C GLU A 135 -14.99 12.51 4.90
N TYR A 136 -13.99 13.20 4.40
CA TYR A 136 -12.58 12.89 4.61
C TYR A 136 -11.77 14.18 4.76
N GLN A 137 -10.54 14.07 5.24
CA GLN A 137 -9.67 15.23 5.47
C GLN A 137 -8.39 15.11 4.64
N ILE A 138 -7.99 16.24 4.06
CA ILE A 138 -6.67 16.37 3.45
C ILE A 138 -5.65 16.61 4.57
N MET A 139 -4.68 15.71 4.66
CA MET A 139 -3.67 15.72 5.72
C MET A 139 -2.37 16.34 5.23
N GLN A 140 -1.66 16.98 6.14
CA GLN A 140 -0.31 17.53 5.93
C GLN A 140 0.66 16.96 6.97
N GLY A 141 1.95 17.22 6.78
CA GLY A 141 2.99 16.74 7.67
C GLY A 141 3.51 15.35 7.32
N THR A 142 4.35 14.79 8.18
CA THR A 142 5.08 13.55 7.92
C THR A 142 5.12 12.71 9.20
N THR A 143 4.81 11.43 9.11
CA THR A 143 4.99 10.49 10.21
C THR A 143 6.45 10.03 10.33
N PRO A 144 6.89 9.51 11.47
CA PRO A 144 8.23 8.92 11.60
C PRO A 144 8.48 7.82 10.57
N TYR A 145 7.49 6.96 10.32
CA TYR A 145 7.62 5.92 9.29
C TYR A 145 7.70 6.52 7.88
N SER A 146 6.87 7.50 7.56
CA SER A 146 6.91 8.17 6.26
C SER A 146 8.28 8.83 6.00
N ALA A 147 8.93 9.36 7.03
CA ALA A 147 10.26 9.97 6.94
C ALA A 147 11.37 8.91 6.82
N LEU A 148 11.39 7.94 7.72
CA LEU A 148 12.53 7.04 7.93
C LEU A 148 12.35 5.66 7.25
N GLY A 149 11.09 5.24 7.01
CA GLY A 149 10.78 3.90 6.51
C GLY A 149 11.21 2.81 7.50
N ASP A 150 11.72 1.71 6.97
CA ASP A 150 12.12 0.54 7.74
C ASP A 150 13.54 0.65 8.36
N TRP A 151 14.29 1.73 8.04
CA TRP A 151 15.67 1.88 8.46
C TRP A 151 15.89 1.79 9.99
N PRO A 152 15.07 2.42 10.86
CA PRO A 152 15.26 2.31 12.31
C PRO A 152 15.15 0.87 12.81
N LEU A 153 14.21 0.09 12.26
CA LEU A 153 14.04 -1.31 12.61
C LEU A 153 15.25 -2.14 12.17
N LEU A 154 15.74 -1.94 10.95
CA LEU A 154 16.91 -2.64 10.43
C LEU A 154 18.18 -2.35 11.25
N VAL A 155 18.39 -1.09 11.60
CA VAL A 155 19.53 -0.69 12.46
C VAL A 155 19.42 -1.34 13.84
N MET A 156 18.23 -1.32 14.45
CA MET A 156 17.99 -1.94 15.75
C MET A 156 18.24 -3.45 15.71
N LEU A 157 17.74 -4.15 14.67
CA LEU A 157 17.97 -5.58 14.51
C LEU A 157 19.44 -5.90 14.31
N LEU A 158 20.15 -5.12 13.52
CA LEU A 158 21.58 -5.29 13.31
C LEU A 158 22.36 -5.12 14.65
N ALA A 159 22.05 -4.07 15.40
CA ALA A 159 22.68 -3.85 16.69
C ALA A 159 22.42 -4.99 17.69
N LEU A 160 21.18 -5.53 17.68
CA LEU A 160 20.83 -6.68 18.51
C LEU A 160 21.61 -7.93 18.10
N CYS A 161 21.71 -8.22 16.80
CA CYS A 161 22.47 -9.35 16.29
C CYS A 161 23.97 -9.26 16.67
N VAL A 162 24.55 -8.06 16.51
CA VAL A 162 25.96 -7.83 16.88
C VAL A 162 26.15 -8.00 18.39
N GLY A 163 25.26 -7.46 19.21
CA GLY A 163 25.33 -7.57 20.68
C GLY A 163 25.19 -9.01 21.18
N LEU A 164 24.28 -9.78 20.58
CA LEU A 164 24.14 -11.20 20.90
C LEU A 164 25.35 -12.02 20.45
N GLY A 165 25.87 -11.75 19.24
CA GLY A 165 27.07 -12.42 18.73
C GLY A 165 28.29 -12.16 19.62
N TYR A 166 28.45 -10.93 20.10
CA TYR A 166 29.51 -10.57 21.03
C TYR A 166 29.39 -11.32 22.37
N ARG A 167 28.18 -11.39 22.95
CA ARG A 167 27.94 -12.13 24.20
C ARG A 167 28.22 -13.63 24.04
N MET A 168 27.79 -14.24 22.95
CA MET A 168 28.03 -15.66 22.68
C MET A 168 29.50 -15.96 22.43
N GLY A 169 30.25 -15.08 21.76
CA GLY A 169 31.69 -15.21 21.53
C GLY A 169 32.51 -15.12 22.82
N ILE A 170 32.07 -14.31 23.79
CA ILE A 170 32.73 -14.20 25.11
C ILE A 170 32.44 -15.44 25.98
N THR A 171 31.26 -16.06 25.86
CA THR A 171 30.88 -17.24 26.64
C THR A 171 31.38 -18.56 26.03
N GLY A 172 31.84 -18.57 24.77
CA GLY A 172 32.38 -19.74 24.09
C GLY A 172 33.91 -19.96 24.25
N VAL A 173 34.60 -19.13 25.03
CA VAL A 173 36.07 -19.19 25.29
C VAL A 173 36.36 -19.46 26.77
N ALA A 174 35.48 -20.12 27.49
CA ALA A 174 35.71 -20.57 28.85
C ALA A 174 35.67 -22.11 28.95
#